data_1187bcb05683286a9b66d1b4869549c9
#
_entry.id   1187bcb05683286a9b66d1b4869549c9
#
_cell.length_a   1.000
_cell.length_b   1.000
_cell.length_c   1.000
_cell.angle_alpha   90.00
_cell.angle_beta   90.00
_cell.angle_gamma   90.00
#
_symmetry.space_group_name_H-M   'P 1'
#
loop_
_entity.id
_entity.type
_entity.pdbx_description
1 polymer ?
#
loop_
_entity_poly.entity_id
_entity_poly.type
_entity_poly.pdbx_seq_one_letter_code
_entity_poly.pdbx_strand_id
1 'polypeptide(L)'
;PLEIASKKGVHVFAVELASTPEEQAKGLMFRRELPEGQGMLFDFHREQPTSFWMKNTYIPLDMIFIRGDGRILRIAENTVPLSEALVSSGGPVRAVLEVNAGTARKLGIAPGDRVAHRIFSGR
;
A
#
# COMPACT_ATOMS: atom_id res chain seq x y z
N PRO A 1 -6.49 2.24 12.49
CA PRO A 1 -6.41 3.27 11.47
C PRO A 1 -4.98 3.56 11.06
N LEU A 2 -4.84 4.04 9.85
CA LEU A 2 -3.55 4.45 9.31
C LEU A 2 -3.69 5.88 8.82
N GLU A 3 -2.66 6.70 9.02
CA GLU A 3 -2.69 8.10 8.58
C GLU A 3 -1.53 8.37 7.64
N ILE A 4 -1.78 9.20 6.63
CA ILE A 4 -0.73 9.66 5.72
C ILE A 4 -0.76 11.18 5.70
N ALA A 5 0.39 11.79 6.00
CA ALA A 5 0.55 13.24 5.95
C ALA A 5 1.08 13.62 4.57
N SER A 6 0.30 14.38 3.82
CA SER A 6 0.70 14.89 2.51
C SER A 6 0.63 16.41 2.50
N LYS A 7 0.99 17.01 1.37
CA LYS A 7 0.91 18.47 1.23
C LYS A 7 -0.52 18.97 1.35
N LYS A 8 -1.51 18.10 1.19
CA LYS A 8 -2.92 18.50 1.31
C LYS A 8 -3.51 18.20 2.68
N GLY A 9 -2.71 17.73 3.63
CA GLY A 9 -3.17 17.47 4.98
C GLY A 9 -2.97 16.03 5.41
N VAL A 10 -3.66 15.64 6.48
CA VAL A 10 -3.58 14.29 7.02
C VAL A 10 -4.81 13.51 6.58
N HIS A 11 -4.57 12.32 6.02
CA HIS A 11 -5.62 11.48 5.47
C HIS A 11 -5.68 10.18 6.25
N VAL A 12 -6.89 9.77 6.66
CA VAL A 12 -7.08 8.59 7.51
C VAL A 12 -7.67 7.46 6.67
N PHE A 13 -7.09 6.26 6.82
CA PHE A 13 -7.55 5.06 6.14
C PHE A 13 -7.88 3.98 7.16
N ALA A 14 -8.96 3.26 6.93
CA ALA A 14 -9.27 2.04 7.67
C ALA A 14 -8.66 0.88 6.88
N VAL A 15 -7.67 0.20 7.48
CA VAL A 15 -6.92 -0.81 6.76
C VAL A 15 -7.12 -2.19 7.37
N GLU A 16 -7.17 -3.20 6.50
CA GLU A 16 -7.01 -4.59 6.90
C GLU A 16 -5.52 -4.88 6.91
N LEU A 17 -5.06 -5.60 7.92
CA LEU A 17 -3.64 -5.94 8.04
C LEU A 17 -3.41 -7.34 7.49
N ALA A 18 -2.54 -7.44 6.47
CA ALA A 18 -2.10 -8.71 5.92
C ALA A 18 -0.69 -8.97 6.45
N SER A 19 -0.56 -9.82 7.46
CA SER A 19 0.70 -10.03 8.15
C SER A 19 1.21 -11.47 8.07
N THR A 20 0.41 -12.39 7.53
CA THR A 20 0.84 -13.79 7.33
C THR A 20 1.07 -14.06 5.84
N PRO A 21 1.87 -15.09 5.51
CA PRO A 21 2.08 -15.43 4.10
C PRO A 21 0.77 -15.70 3.35
N GLU A 22 -0.19 -16.36 4.00
CA GLU A 22 -1.47 -16.67 3.36
C GLU A 22 -2.28 -15.39 3.09
N GLU A 23 -2.33 -14.49 4.05
CA GLU A 23 -3.04 -13.22 3.88
C GLU A 23 -2.40 -12.39 2.78
N GLN A 24 -1.07 -12.35 2.74
CA GLN A 24 -0.35 -11.59 1.74
C GLN A 24 -0.50 -12.17 0.36
N ALA A 25 -0.50 -13.51 0.25
CA ALA A 25 -0.68 -14.15 -1.04
C ALA A 25 -2.07 -13.85 -1.62
N LYS A 26 -3.09 -13.83 -0.79
CA LYS A 26 -4.44 -13.53 -1.24
C LYS A 26 -4.62 -12.04 -1.51
N GLY A 27 -4.15 -11.20 -0.59
CA GLY A 27 -4.31 -9.77 -0.71
C GLY A 27 -5.76 -9.39 -0.99
N LEU A 28 -5.97 -8.55 -2.00
CA LEU A 28 -7.30 -8.11 -2.43
C LEU A 28 -7.85 -8.92 -3.60
N MET A 29 -7.29 -10.12 -3.84
CA MET A 29 -7.79 -10.98 -4.92
C MET A 29 -9.28 -11.26 -4.78
N PHE A 30 -9.95 -11.31 -5.92
CA PHE A 30 -11.36 -11.70 -6.05
C PHE A 30 -12.35 -10.70 -5.45
N ARG A 31 -11.92 -9.58 -4.91
CA ARG A 31 -12.84 -8.57 -4.42
C ARG A 31 -13.34 -7.72 -5.57
N ARG A 32 -14.61 -7.33 -5.49
CA ARG A 32 -15.26 -6.56 -6.55
C ARG A 32 -15.25 -5.07 -6.24
N GLU A 33 -15.04 -4.70 -4.97
CA GLU A 33 -15.01 -3.30 -4.57
C GLU A 33 -14.12 -3.13 -3.34
N LEU A 34 -13.63 -1.91 -3.20
CA LEU A 34 -12.90 -1.47 -2.02
C LEU A 34 -13.46 -0.08 -1.71
N PRO A 35 -14.20 0.07 -0.60
CA PRO A 35 -14.78 1.38 -0.29
C PRO A 35 -13.72 2.46 -0.15
N GLU A 36 -14.09 3.69 -0.52
CA GLU A 36 -13.18 4.82 -0.39
C GLU A 36 -12.76 4.99 1.07
N GLY A 37 -11.49 5.30 1.30
CA GLY A 37 -10.96 5.42 2.66
C GLY A 37 -10.56 4.11 3.29
N GLN A 38 -10.67 2.99 2.55
CA GLN A 38 -10.21 1.70 3.03
C GLN A 38 -9.03 1.20 2.21
N GLY A 39 -8.29 0.25 2.77
CA GLY A 39 -7.17 -0.34 2.07
C GLY A 39 -6.67 -1.58 2.78
N MET A 40 -5.59 -2.17 2.26
CA MET A 40 -4.94 -3.30 2.88
C MET A 40 -3.47 -2.98 3.08
N LEU A 41 -3.00 -3.18 4.31
CA LEU A 41 -1.61 -2.94 4.68
C LEU A 41 -0.89 -4.29 4.80
N PHE A 42 0.12 -4.49 3.95
CA PHE A 42 0.94 -5.69 3.95
C PHE A 42 2.16 -5.42 4.81
N ASP A 43 2.30 -6.13 5.92
CA ASP A 43 3.43 -5.97 6.84
C ASP A 43 4.41 -7.13 6.65
N PHE A 44 5.62 -6.82 6.19
CA PHE A 44 6.65 -7.84 5.94
C PHE A 44 7.54 -8.04 7.17
N HIS A 45 7.28 -7.33 8.28
CA HIS A 45 7.96 -7.45 9.57
C HIS A 45 9.41 -6.97 9.57
N ARG A 46 9.97 -6.69 8.40
CA ARG A 46 11.32 -6.14 8.24
C ARG A 46 11.42 -5.48 6.88
N GLU A 47 12.46 -4.66 6.72
CA GLU A 47 12.69 -4.06 5.41
C GLU A 47 13.29 -5.07 4.45
N GLN A 48 12.74 -5.13 3.25
CA GLN A 48 13.21 -6.00 2.19
C GLN A 48 12.68 -5.50 0.85
N PRO A 49 13.41 -5.72 -0.25
CA PRO A 49 12.83 -5.46 -1.56
C PRO A 49 11.66 -6.41 -1.80
N THR A 50 10.63 -5.92 -2.45
CA THR A 50 9.46 -6.75 -2.74
C THR A 50 8.88 -6.41 -4.11
N SER A 51 8.05 -7.31 -4.60
CA SER A 51 7.33 -7.11 -5.86
C SER A 51 5.92 -7.62 -5.68
N PHE A 52 4.99 -6.94 -6.33
CA PHE A 52 3.58 -7.29 -6.31
C PHE A 52 3.10 -7.49 -7.74
N TRP A 53 2.03 -8.21 -7.89
CA TRP A 53 1.31 -8.30 -9.16
C TRP A 53 -0.17 -8.09 -8.91
N MET A 54 -0.95 -8.02 -9.99
CA MET A 54 -2.39 -7.82 -9.93
C MET A 54 -3.15 -9.07 -10.32
N LYS A 55 -2.53 -10.25 -10.18
CA LYS A 55 -3.17 -11.52 -10.52
C LYS A 55 -4.47 -11.66 -9.71
N ASN A 56 -5.55 -12.03 -10.37
CA ASN A 56 -6.86 -12.25 -9.76
C ASN A 56 -7.39 -11.04 -9.01
N THR A 57 -6.87 -9.85 -9.28
CA THR A 57 -7.27 -8.62 -8.61
C THR A 57 -8.02 -7.76 -9.61
N TYR A 58 -9.32 -7.57 -9.34
CA TYR A 58 -10.23 -6.90 -10.27
C TYR A 58 -10.23 -5.38 -10.12
N ILE A 59 -9.81 -4.89 -8.96
CA ILE A 59 -9.87 -3.47 -8.62
C ILE A 59 -8.54 -2.82 -8.99
N PRO A 60 -8.54 -1.75 -9.82
CA PRO A 60 -7.31 -1.02 -10.04
C PRO A 60 -6.87 -0.35 -8.75
N LEU A 61 -5.58 -0.40 -8.45
CA LEU A 61 -5.05 0.01 -7.15
C LEU A 61 -3.87 0.96 -7.31
N ASP A 62 -3.66 1.78 -6.28
CA ASP A 62 -2.38 2.43 -6.05
C ASP A 62 -1.63 1.60 -5.02
N MET A 63 -0.38 1.27 -5.30
CA MET A 63 0.48 0.54 -4.37
C MET A 63 1.48 1.52 -3.77
N ILE A 64 1.39 1.73 -2.46
CA ILE A 64 2.23 2.68 -1.75
C ILE A 64 3.28 1.88 -0.98
N PHE A 65 4.54 2.00 -1.39
CA PHE A 65 5.65 1.25 -0.82
C PHE A 65 6.30 2.08 0.29
N ILE A 66 6.35 1.54 1.52
CA ILE A 66 6.65 2.30 2.73
C ILE A 66 7.87 1.71 3.44
N ARG A 67 8.85 2.57 3.73
CA ARG A 67 10.07 2.16 4.44
C ARG A 67 9.79 1.95 5.93
N GLY A 68 10.76 1.37 6.61
CA GLY A 68 10.60 1.06 8.03
C GLY A 68 10.42 2.28 8.92
N ASP A 69 10.87 3.44 8.48
CA ASP A 69 10.68 4.69 9.23
C ASP A 69 9.34 5.36 8.94
N GLY A 70 8.48 4.73 8.12
CA GLY A 70 7.18 5.28 7.77
C GLY A 70 7.18 6.18 6.56
N ARG A 71 8.34 6.44 5.94
CA ARG A 71 8.38 7.29 4.76
C ARG A 71 8.07 6.49 3.51
N ILE A 72 7.33 7.10 2.60
CA ILE A 72 6.96 6.47 1.34
C ILE A 72 8.19 6.50 0.41
N LEU A 73 8.59 5.31 -0.07
CA LEU A 73 9.67 5.18 -1.02
C LEU A 73 9.19 5.40 -2.44
N ARG A 74 8.07 4.77 -2.81
CA ARG A 74 7.56 4.77 -4.17
C ARG A 74 6.06 4.54 -4.17
N ILE A 75 5.38 5.06 -5.18
CA ILE A 75 3.96 4.79 -5.41
C ILE A 75 3.80 4.30 -6.84
N ALA A 76 3.21 3.11 -7.00
CA ALA A 76 2.81 2.61 -8.31
C ALA A 76 1.33 2.94 -8.47
N GLU A 77 1.02 3.96 -9.28
CA GLU A 77 -0.34 4.43 -9.44
C GLU A 77 -1.06 3.68 -10.55
N ASN A 78 -2.36 3.49 -10.38
CA ASN A 78 -3.24 2.98 -11.43
C ASN A 78 -2.78 1.63 -11.98
N THR A 79 -2.49 0.68 -11.10
CA THR A 79 -2.05 -0.64 -11.53
C THR A 79 -3.16 -1.34 -12.32
N VAL A 80 -2.74 -2.16 -13.29
CA VAL A 80 -3.67 -2.77 -14.24
C VAL A 80 -4.29 -4.03 -13.65
N PRO A 81 -5.62 -4.09 -13.52
CA PRO A 81 -6.29 -5.30 -13.01
C PRO A 81 -5.89 -6.52 -13.82
N LEU A 82 -5.75 -7.65 -13.12
CA LEU A 82 -5.47 -8.97 -13.65
C LEU A 82 -4.08 -9.15 -14.25
N SER A 83 -3.26 -8.10 -14.29
CA SER A 83 -1.91 -8.19 -14.84
C SER A 83 -1.02 -9.04 -13.93
N GLU A 84 -0.21 -9.90 -14.53
CA GLU A 84 0.78 -10.70 -13.79
C GLU A 84 2.18 -10.11 -13.91
N ALA A 85 2.31 -8.94 -14.52
CA ALA A 85 3.57 -8.23 -14.54
C ALA A 85 3.93 -7.80 -13.12
N LEU A 86 5.21 -7.91 -12.78
CA LEU A 86 5.65 -7.57 -11.43
C LEU A 86 5.85 -6.06 -11.29
N VAL A 87 5.36 -5.53 -10.17
CA VAL A 87 5.53 -4.13 -9.79
C VAL A 87 6.51 -4.12 -8.63
N SER A 88 7.70 -3.59 -8.89
CA SER A 88 8.80 -3.60 -7.91
C SER A 88 8.65 -2.45 -6.91
N SER A 89 9.08 -2.71 -5.67
CA SER A 89 9.13 -1.65 -4.66
C SER A 89 10.20 -0.60 -4.97
N GLY A 90 11.19 -0.96 -5.79
CA GLY A 90 12.27 -0.03 -6.11
C GLY A 90 13.35 0.06 -5.04
N GLY A 91 13.24 -0.72 -3.99
CA GLY A 91 14.22 -0.76 -2.90
C GLY A 91 13.61 -1.42 -1.68
N PRO A 92 14.37 -1.49 -0.57
CA PRO A 92 13.85 -2.13 0.65
C PRO A 92 12.69 -1.34 1.24
N VAL A 93 11.61 -2.05 1.59
CA VAL A 93 10.44 -1.46 2.26
C VAL A 93 9.97 -2.39 3.37
N ARG A 94 9.35 -1.82 4.40
CA ARG A 94 8.76 -2.55 5.51
C ARG A 94 7.35 -3.02 5.16
N ALA A 95 6.64 -2.24 4.37
CA ALA A 95 5.22 -2.49 4.15
C ALA A 95 4.76 -1.92 2.82
N VAL A 96 3.60 -2.41 2.36
CA VAL A 96 2.92 -1.87 1.19
C VAL A 96 1.47 -1.61 1.58
N LEU A 97 0.96 -0.43 1.22
CA LEU A 97 -0.46 -0.10 1.39
C LEU A 97 -1.11 -0.09 0.01
N GLU A 98 -2.17 -0.89 -0.15
CA GLU A 98 -2.97 -0.89 -1.38
C GLU A 98 -4.27 -0.14 -1.11
N VAL A 99 -4.57 0.83 -1.96
CA VAL A 99 -5.79 1.63 -1.92
C VAL A 99 -6.34 1.75 -3.32
N ASN A 100 -7.55 2.27 -3.47
CA ASN A 100 -8.13 2.48 -4.79
C ASN A 100 -7.23 3.34 -5.67
N ALA A 101 -7.16 2.99 -6.95
CA ALA A 101 -6.42 3.77 -7.93
C ALA A 101 -6.92 5.21 -7.95
N GLY A 102 -5.99 6.15 -8.04
CA GLY A 102 -6.31 7.57 -8.06
C GLY A 102 -6.29 8.22 -6.69
N THR A 103 -6.23 7.43 -5.62
CA THR A 103 -6.22 7.96 -4.24
C THR A 103 -5.00 8.83 -3.99
N ALA A 104 -3.81 8.36 -4.40
CA ALA A 104 -2.58 9.12 -4.15
C ALA A 104 -2.64 10.46 -4.84
N ARG A 105 -3.07 10.48 -6.11
CA ARG A 105 -3.16 11.73 -6.87
C ARG A 105 -4.18 12.69 -6.26
N LYS A 106 -5.35 12.17 -5.92
CA LYS A 106 -6.42 12.98 -5.35
C LYS A 106 -6.00 13.65 -4.04
N LEU A 107 -5.30 12.91 -3.20
CA LEU A 107 -4.92 13.37 -1.87
C LEU A 107 -3.52 14.01 -1.83
N GLY A 108 -2.84 14.09 -2.96
CA GLY A 108 -1.52 14.68 -3.04
C GLY A 108 -0.44 13.88 -2.34
N ILE A 109 -0.65 12.57 -2.19
CA ILE A 109 0.32 11.68 -1.54
C ILE A 109 1.48 11.42 -2.50
N ALA A 110 2.70 11.55 -2.01
CA ALA A 110 3.90 11.47 -2.83
C ALA A 110 5.03 10.78 -2.09
N PRO A 111 6.05 10.27 -2.80
CA PRO A 111 7.24 9.75 -2.15
C PRO A 111 7.83 10.79 -1.19
N GLY A 112 8.30 10.31 -0.04
CA GLY A 112 8.80 11.17 1.02
C GLY A 112 7.76 11.53 2.06
N ASP A 113 6.49 11.40 1.75
CA ASP A 113 5.43 11.63 2.73
C ASP A 113 5.48 10.56 3.83
N ARG A 114 4.91 10.88 4.98
CA ARG A 114 5.02 10.02 6.17
C ARG A 114 3.72 9.31 6.44
N VAL A 115 3.84 8.00 6.71
CA VAL A 115 2.74 7.14 7.10
C VAL A 115 2.86 6.84 8.58
N ALA A 116 1.75 7.00 9.32
CA ALA A 116 1.69 6.69 10.75
C ALA A 116 0.79 5.48 10.96
N HIS A 117 1.35 4.45 11.56
CA HIS A 117 0.64 3.24 11.95
C HIS A 117 1.51 2.52 12.97
N ARG A 118 0.89 1.69 13.82
CA ARG A 118 1.62 1.05 14.92
C ARG A 118 2.80 0.19 14.44
N ILE A 119 2.75 -0.34 13.21
CA ILE A 119 3.86 -1.17 12.74
C ILE A 119 5.13 -0.37 12.48
N PHE A 120 5.03 0.97 12.36
CA PHE A 120 6.17 1.84 12.15
C PHE A 120 6.65 2.52 13.42
N SER A 121 6.04 2.25 14.56
CA SER A 121 6.28 3.01 15.77
C SER A 121 6.98 2.20 16.85
N GLY A 122 7.72 1.24 16.53
CA GLY A 122 8.38 0.38 17.52
C GLY A 122 9.82 0.70 17.74
N ARG A 123 10.25 1.95 17.66
CA ARG A 123 11.66 2.25 17.69
C ARG A 123 12.09 2.96 18.85
#